data_63794104f68ffc95229300ca11b6520b
#
_entry.id   63794104f68ffc95229300ca11b6520b
#
_cell.length_a   1.000
_cell.length_b   1.000
_cell.length_c   1.000
_cell.angle_alpha   90.00
_cell.angle_beta   90.00
_cell.angle_gamma   90.00
#
_symmetry.space_group_name_H-M   'P 1'
#
loop_
_entity.id
_entity.type
_entity.pdbx_description
1 polymer ?
#
loop_
_entity_poly.entity_id
_entity_poly.type
_entity_poly.pdbx_seq_one_letter_code
_entity_poly.pdbx_strand_id
1 'polypeptide(L)'
;MNEPTSTEPSEHPIEGFVTLHLPCRYSYLRMIRQSVIDTSARSGMSEFKSAQLEMAVDEACANVIEHSYGGEANAMNNPNHPGLRINLMQSNDHIVIEIFDRGEGFEFDTQQVVNPDEYVANERQRGLGMFIIRKFVDEVTYERGTSSGNCLRLTKHL
;
A
#
# COMPACT_ATOMS: atom_id res chain seq x y z
N MET A 1 40.59 -16.32 4.02
CA MET A 1 39.20 -16.76 3.83
C MET A 1 38.30 -15.77 4.54
N ASN A 2 37.72 -14.85 3.80
CA ASN A 2 36.77 -13.91 4.35
C ASN A 2 35.39 -14.52 4.15
N GLU A 3 34.71 -14.85 5.24
CA GLU A 3 33.30 -15.18 5.23
C GLU A 3 32.49 -13.96 4.83
N PRO A 4 31.47 -14.08 3.96
CA PRO A 4 30.54 -12.98 3.67
C PRO A 4 29.69 -12.79 4.93
N THR A 5 29.80 -11.63 5.55
CA THR A 5 28.85 -11.16 6.57
C THR A 5 27.47 -11.12 5.96
N SER A 6 26.63 -12.07 6.30
CA SER A 6 25.19 -12.03 6.08
C SER A 6 24.65 -10.84 6.87
N THR A 7 24.31 -9.76 6.17
CA THR A 7 23.54 -8.68 6.74
C THR A 7 22.13 -9.22 6.93
N GLU A 8 21.85 -9.75 8.11
CA GLU A 8 20.47 -10.02 8.51
C GLU A 8 19.72 -8.69 8.51
N PRO A 9 18.50 -8.63 7.94
CA PRO A 9 17.66 -7.46 8.07
C PRO A 9 17.43 -7.23 9.57
N SER A 10 17.71 -6.03 10.05
CA SER A 10 17.45 -5.63 11.42
C SER A 10 15.95 -5.77 11.69
N GLU A 11 15.55 -6.86 12.31
CA GLU A 11 14.17 -7.05 12.78
C GLU A 11 13.96 -6.10 13.97
N HIS A 12 13.51 -4.89 13.68
CA HIS A 12 12.99 -4.03 14.72
C HIS A 12 11.68 -4.64 15.24
N PRO A 13 11.51 -4.81 16.54
CA PRO A 13 10.31 -5.42 17.08
C PRO A 13 9.07 -4.62 16.69
N ILE A 14 8.03 -5.32 16.24
CA ILE A 14 6.73 -4.72 15.95
C ILE A 14 6.10 -4.33 17.28
N GLU A 15 5.86 -3.04 17.49
CA GLU A 15 5.23 -2.49 18.69
C GLU A 15 3.70 -2.43 18.62
N GLY A 16 3.16 -2.38 17.40
CA GLY A 16 1.72 -2.35 17.15
C GLY A 16 1.35 -3.06 15.87
N PHE A 17 0.26 -3.80 15.91
CA PHE A 17 -0.27 -4.53 14.76
C PHE A 17 -1.79 -4.39 14.69
N VAL A 18 -2.30 -3.91 13.55
CA VAL A 18 -3.74 -3.81 13.27
C VAL A 18 -4.03 -4.49 11.94
N THR A 19 -5.05 -5.34 11.92
CA THR A 19 -5.57 -5.94 10.68
C THR A 19 -6.99 -5.49 10.43
N LEU A 20 -7.26 -5.02 9.23
CA LEU A 20 -8.60 -4.69 8.75
C LEU A 20 -9.00 -5.67 7.65
N HIS A 21 -10.20 -6.20 7.74
CA HIS A 21 -10.85 -6.96 6.67
C HIS A 21 -12.07 -6.17 6.21
N LEU A 22 -12.07 -5.69 4.98
CA LEU A 22 -13.08 -4.77 4.47
C LEU A 22 -13.63 -5.24 3.13
N PRO A 23 -14.91 -4.97 2.87
CA PRO A 23 -15.44 -5.14 1.52
C PRO A 23 -14.67 -4.27 0.50
N CYS A 24 -14.57 -4.74 -0.73
CA CYS A 24 -13.94 -4.01 -1.83
C CYS A 24 -14.86 -2.87 -2.31
N ARG A 25 -14.96 -1.81 -1.53
CA ARG A 25 -15.80 -0.63 -1.81
C ARG A 25 -15.10 0.66 -1.43
N TYR A 26 -15.22 1.68 -2.24
CA TYR A 26 -14.67 3.01 -1.99
C TYR A 26 -15.17 3.62 -0.67
N SER A 27 -16.41 3.33 -0.28
CA SER A 27 -16.98 3.85 0.97
C SER A 27 -16.20 3.43 2.24
N TYR A 28 -15.44 2.33 2.17
CA TYR A 28 -14.60 1.86 3.27
C TYR A 28 -13.20 2.47 3.32
N LEU A 29 -12.77 3.18 2.28
CA LEU A 29 -11.45 3.82 2.27
C LEU A 29 -11.28 4.84 3.39
N ARG A 30 -12.37 5.47 3.84
CA ARG A 30 -12.34 6.37 4.99
C ARG A 30 -11.88 5.67 6.27
N MET A 31 -12.30 4.42 6.50
CA MET A 31 -11.88 3.64 7.68
C MET A 31 -10.38 3.33 7.60
N ILE A 32 -9.89 2.99 6.41
CA ILE A 32 -8.48 2.73 6.19
C ILE A 32 -7.66 4.00 6.47
N ARG A 33 -8.06 5.14 5.89
CA ARG A 33 -7.39 6.43 6.14
C ARG A 33 -7.34 6.77 7.62
N GLN A 34 -8.45 6.62 8.34
CA GLN A 34 -8.48 6.91 9.78
C GLN A 34 -7.53 5.99 10.56
N SER A 35 -7.46 4.71 10.21
CA SER A 35 -6.54 3.76 10.84
C SER A 35 -5.08 4.10 10.58
N VAL A 36 -4.75 4.61 9.39
CA VAL A 36 -3.41 5.10 9.04
C VAL A 36 -3.05 6.32 9.90
N ILE A 37 -3.96 7.30 10.00
CA ILE A 37 -3.78 8.51 10.81
C ILE A 37 -3.55 8.14 12.28
N ASP A 38 -4.39 7.28 12.84
CA ASP A 38 -4.31 6.87 14.25
C ASP A 38 -3.00 6.10 14.54
N THR A 39 -2.57 5.23 13.63
CA THR A 39 -1.31 4.50 13.74
C THR A 39 -0.12 5.46 13.63
N SER A 40 -0.14 6.40 12.70
CA SER A 40 0.89 7.42 12.53
C SER A 40 1.04 8.30 13.77
N ALA A 41 -0.08 8.73 14.33
CA ALA A 41 -0.08 9.56 15.55
C ALA A 41 0.53 8.83 16.74
N ARG A 42 0.20 7.55 16.93
CA ARG A 42 0.78 6.72 18.01
C ARG A 42 2.27 6.47 17.85
N SER A 43 2.74 6.37 16.62
CA SER A 43 4.18 6.18 16.34
C SER A 43 5.01 7.46 16.47
N GLY A 44 4.37 8.62 16.67
CA GLY A 44 5.05 9.92 16.72
C GLY A 44 5.43 10.46 15.34
N MET A 45 4.85 9.91 14.27
CA MET A 45 5.06 10.42 12.91
C MET A 45 4.54 11.87 12.80
N SER A 46 5.28 12.74 12.08
CA SER A 46 4.82 14.10 11.84
C SER A 46 3.52 14.12 11.02
N GLU A 47 2.69 15.13 11.21
CA GLU A 47 1.44 15.31 10.46
C GLU A 47 1.68 15.33 8.94
N PHE A 48 2.78 15.93 8.52
CA PHE A 48 3.15 15.98 7.10
C PHE A 48 3.43 14.57 6.52
N LYS A 49 4.24 13.76 7.21
CA LYS A 49 4.52 12.38 6.79
C LYS A 49 3.28 11.49 6.88
N SER A 50 2.46 11.69 7.91
CA SER A 50 1.18 10.99 8.07
C SER A 50 0.24 11.26 6.89
N ALA A 51 0.11 12.52 6.46
CA ALA A 51 -0.69 12.88 5.29
C ALA A 51 -0.15 12.27 3.99
N GLN A 52 1.17 12.21 3.83
CA GLN A 52 1.78 11.53 2.68
C GLN A 52 1.46 10.02 2.67
N LEU A 53 1.58 9.36 3.82
CA LEU A 53 1.27 7.94 3.96
C LEU A 53 -0.22 7.66 3.71
N GLU A 54 -1.10 8.50 4.26
CA GLU A 54 -2.55 8.44 4.01
C GLU A 54 -2.88 8.48 2.52
N MET A 55 -2.32 9.45 1.80
CA MET A 55 -2.54 9.60 0.35
C MET A 55 -2.02 8.41 -0.43
N ALA A 56 -0.84 7.89 -0.08
CA ALA A 56 -0.27 6.73 -0.74
C ALA A 56 -1.13 5.47 -0.54
N VAL A 57 -1.64 5.26 0.66
CA VAL A 57 -2.51 4.12 0.99
C VAL A 57 -3.86 4.24 0.30
N ASP A 58 -4.43 5.43 0.25
CA ASP A 58 -5.70 5.69 -0.45
C ASP A 58 -5.59 5.33 -1.94
N GLU A 59 -4.53 5.80 -2.60
CA GLU A 59 -4.23 5.47 -3.99
C GLU A 59 -3.96 3.98 -4.20
N ALA A 60 -3.22 3.36 -3.30
CA ALA A 60 -2.93 1.94 -3.37
C ALA A 60 -4.21 1.09 -3.29
N CYS A 61 -5.11 1.40 -2.37
CA CYS A 61 -6.39 0.73 -2.24
C CYS A 61 -7.30 0.99 -3.46
N ALA A 62 -7.36 2.22 -3.95
CA ALA A 62 -8.10 2.55 -5.16
C ALA A 62 -7.59 1.77 -6.38
N ASN A 63 -6.27 1.64 -6.53
CA ASN A 63 -5.66 0.84 -7.60
C ASN A 63 -6.03 -0.65 -7.49
N VAL A 64 -6.08 -1.20 -6.29
CA VAL A 64 -6.53 -2.58 -6.09
C VAL A 64 -7.98 -2.76 -6.51
N ILE A 65 -8.87 -1.85 -6.09
CA ILE A 65 -10.29 -1.89 -6.48
C ILE A 65 -10.44 -1.81 -8.00
N GLU A 66 -9.79 -0.84 -8.64
CA GLU A 66 -9.95 -0.57 -10.07
C GLU A 66 -9.27 -1.62 -10.94
N HIS A 67 -8.05 -1.99 -10.61
CA HIS A 67 -7.18 -2.74 -11.51
C HIS A 67 -7.05 -4.21 -11.16
N SER A 68 -7.03 -4.57 -9.88
CA SER A 68 -6.97 -5.98 -9.49
C SER A 68 -8.34 -6.64 -9.53
N TYR A 69 -9.36 -5.93 -9.09
CA TYR A 69 -10.73 -6.43 -9.06
C TYR A 69 -11.59 -6.01 -10.25
N GLY A 70 -11.13 -5.07 -11.05
CA GLY A 70 -11.85 -4.58 -12.21
C GLY A 70 -13.01 -3.66 -11.87
N GLY A 71 -12.94 -2.98 -10.72
CA GLY A 71 -13.94 -2.04 -10.24
C GLY A 71 -14.85 -2.60 -9.14
N GLU A 72 -15.47 -1.70 -8.40
CA GLU A 72 -16.35 -2.01 -7.27
C GLU A 72 -17.52 -2.93 -7.65
N ALA A 73 -18.15 -2.70 -8.80
CA ALA A 73 -19.27 -3.49 -9.27
C ALA A 73 -18.89 -4.96 -9.54
N ASN A 74 -17.72 -5.19 -10.15
CA ASN A 74 -17.21 -6.54 -10.39
C ASN A 74 -16.91 -7.28 -9.08
N ALA A 75 -16.30 -6.58 -8.13
CA ALA A 75 -16.02 -7.13 -6.81
C ALA A 75 -17.29 -7.54 -6.09
N MET A 76 -18.33 -6.71 -6.12
CA MET A 76 -19.60 -6.96 -5.45
C MET A 76 -20.41 -8.12 -6.06
N ASN A 77 -20.29 -8.35 -7.37
CA ASN A 77 -21.01 -9.41 -8.07
C ASN A 77 -20.37 -10.79 -7.90
N ASN A 78 -19.19 -10.86 -7.30
CA ASN A 78 -18.52 -12.12 -7.00
C ASN A 78 -18.72 -12.50 -5.52
N PRO A 79 -19.61 -13.46 -5.18
CA PRO A 79 -19.92 -13.82 -3.79
C PRO A 79 -18.72 -14.42 -3.03
N ASN A 80 -17.70 -14.90 -3.76
CA ASN A 80 -16.49 -15.48 -3.18
C ASN A 80 -15.36 -14.45 -3.01
N HIS A 81 -15.67 -13.17 -3.18
CA HIS A 81 -14.68 -12.12 -3.16
C HIS A 81 -14.26 -11.78 -1.72
N PRO A 82 -12.99 -11.98 -1.35
CA PRO A 82 -12.57 -11.83 0.04
C PRO A 82 -12.42 -10.36 0.47
N GLY A 83 -12.61 -9.39 -0.45
CA GLY A 83 -12.41 -7.98 -0.17
C GLY A 83 -10.94 -7.57 -0.07
N LEU A 84 -10.67 -6.59 0.77
CA LEU A 84 -9.35 -6.08 1.08
C LEU A 84 -8.94 -6.51 2.49
N ARG A 85 -7.71 -6.99 2.65
CA ARG A 85 -7.09 -7.16 3.95
C ARG A 85 -5.93 -6.19 4.07
N ILE A 86 -5.95 -5.34 5.07
CA ILE A 86 -4.93 -4.33 5.33
C ILE A 86 -4.26 -4.67 6.65
N ASN A 87 -2.95 -4.81 6.63
CA ASN A 87 -2.12 -4.92 7.83
C ASN A 87 -1.38 -3.60 8.03
N LEU A 88 -1.50 -3.02 9.23
CA LEU A 88 -0.71 -1.88 9.66
C LEU A 88 0.22 -2.35 10.77
N MET A 89 1.50 -2.25 10.54
CA MET A 89 2.55 -2.67 11.46
C MET A 89 3.40 -1.46 11.83
N GLN A 90 3.50 -1.21 13.13
CA GLN A 90 4.31 -0.13 13.68
C GLN A 90 5.56 -0.69 14.35
N SER A 91 6.70 -0.10 14.05
CA SER A 91 7.96 -0.28 14.77
C SER A 91 8.48 1.06 15.30
N ASN A 92 9.64 1.06 15.95
CA ASN A 92 10.21 2.28 16.56
C ASN A 92 10.61 3.36 15.55
N ASP A 93 10.85 3.01 14.30
CA ASP A 93 11.43 3.90 13.29
C ASP A 93 10.64 3.97 11.98
N HIS A 94 9.65 3.09 11.80
CA HIS A 94 8.85 3.06 10.58
C HIS A 94 7.46 2.43 10.77
N ILE A 95 6.59 2.69 9.80
CA ILE A 95 5.30 2.01 9.64
C ILE A 95 5.34 1.24 8.33
N VAL A 96 4.90 -0.02 8.38
CA VAL A 96 4.68 -0.86 7.20
C VAL A 96 3.19 -1.09 7.04
N ILE A 97 2.70 -0.89 5.83
CA ILE A 97 1.31 -1.18 5.45
C ILE A 97 1.32 -2.20 4.33
N GLU A 98 0.62 -3.32 4.54
CA GLU A 98 0.41 -4.35 3.56
C GLU A 98 -1.04 -4.36 3.11
N ILE A 99 -1.26 -4.35 1.81
CA ILE A 99 -2.58 -4.41 1.19
C ILE A 99 -2.65 -5.72 0.41
N PHE A 100 -3.49 -6.63 0.89
CA PHE A 100 -3.72 -7.94 0.26
C PHE A 100 -5.04 -7.94 -0.49
N ASP A 101 -5.00 -8.50 -1.68
CA ASP A 101 -6.17 -8.77 -2.49
C ASP A 101 -6.08 -10.15 -3.17
N ARG A 102 -7.20 -10.63 -3.69
CA ARG A 102 -7.29 -11.89 -4.46
C ARG A 102 -7.85 -11.67 -5.86
N GLY A 103 -7.71 -10.46 -6.36
CA GLY A 103 -8.04 -10.14 -7.74
C GLY A 103 -6.98 -10.65 -8.72
N GLU A 104 -7.09 -10.23 -9.97
CA GLU A 104 -6.15 -10.61 -11.02
C GLU A 104 -4.77 -9.96 -10.85
N GLY A 105 -4.66 -8.96 -9.95
CA GLY A 105 -3.49 -8.13 -9.82
C GLY A 105 -3.38 -7.10 -10.94
N PHE A 106 -2.32 -6.34 -10.92
CA PHE A 106 -2.03 -5.33 -11.94
C PHE A 106 -0.53 -5.19 -12.17
N GLU A 107 -0.16 -4.55 -13.25
CA GLU A 107 1.24 -4.24 -13.55
C GLU A 107 1.72 -3.13 -12.62
N PHE A 108 2.64 -3.48 -11.73
CA PHE A 108 3.31 -2.53 -10.85
C PHE A 108 4.78 -2.45 -11.23
N ASP A 109 5.14 -1.42 -11.99
CA ASP A 109 6.54 -1.18 -12.30
C ASP A 109 7.19 -0.38 -11.16
N THR A 110 8.00 -1.08 -10.35
CA THR A 110 8.74 -0.47 -9.25
C THR A 110 9.90 0.42 -9.71
N GLN A 111 10.27 0.37 -11.01
CA GLN A 111 11.46 1.04 -11.54
C GLN A 111 11.16 2.24 -12.45
N GLN A 112 9.92 2.47 -12.87
CA GLN A 112 9.61 3.61 -13.72
C GLN A 112 9.78 4.94 -12.98
N VAL A 113 10.82 5.66 -13.33
CA VAL A 113 10.94 7.09 -13.00
C VAL A 113 10.03 7.85 -13.97
N VAL A 114 8.90 8.31 -13.46
CA VAL A 114 7.96 9.06 -14.27
C VAL A 114 8.27 10.54 -14.17
N ASN A 115 8.46 11.17 -15.33
CA ASN A 115 8.51 12.62 -15.40
C ASN A 115 7.08 13.18 -15.23
N PRO A 116 6.79 13.99 -14.19
CA PRO A 116 5.45 14.54 -13.98
C PRO A 116 4.91 15.31 -15.18
N ASP A 117 5.78 15.98 -15.94
CA ASP A 117 5.39 16.78 -17.10
C ASP A 117 4.90 15.91 -18.28
N GLU A 118 5.40 14.68 -18.39
CA GLU A 118 4.93 13.73 -19.41
C GLU A 118 3.57 13.13 -19.07
N TYR A 119 3.20 13.10 -17.79
CA TYR A 119 1.89 12.59 -17.35
C TYR A 119 0.75 13.54 -17.64
N VAL A 120 0.96 14.83 -17.43
CA VAL A 120 -0.04 15.88 -17.72
C VAL A 120 -0.36 15.91 -19.21
N ALA A 121 0.61 15.60 -20.07
CA ALA A 121 0.44 15.61 -21.53
C ALA A 121 -0.31 14.39 -22.09
N ASN A 122 -0.39 13.26 -21.38
CA ASN A 122 -0.88 11.99 -21.92
C ASN A 122 -2.24 11.50 -21.39
N GLU A 123 -3.00 12.32 -20.63
CA GLU A 123 -4.35 11.99 -20.08
C GLU A 123 -4.48 10.62 -19.39
N ARG A 124 -3.38 10.02 -18.96
CA ARG A 124 -3.39 8.70 -18.34
C ARG A 124 -3.47 8.81 -16.82
N GLN A 125 -4.68 8.81 -16.27
CA GLN A 125 -4.96 8.77 -14.83
C GLN A 125 -4.24 7.63 -14.08
N ARG A 126 -3.91 6.52 -14.76
CA ARG A 126 -3.24 5.35 -14.18
C ARG A 126 -1.83 5.62 -13.64
N GLY A 127 -1.14 6.59 -14.18
CA GLY A 127 0.22 6.86 -13.78
C GLY A 127 0.36 7.79 -12.60
N LEU A 128 -0.62 8.66 -12.38
CA LEU A 128 -0.56 9.63 -11.27
C LEU A 128 -0.63 8.93 -9.91
N GLY A 129 -1.50 7.93 -9.75
CA GLY A 129 -1.63 7.17 -8.51
C GLY A 129 -0.33 6.45 -8.13
N MET A 130 0.33 5.81 -9.11
CA MET A 130 1.62 5.15 -8.90
C MET A 130 2.73 6.15 -8.57
N PHE A 131 2.71 7.32 -9.19
CA PHE A 131 3.62 8.41 -8.88
C PHE A 131 3.44 8.89 -7.44
N ILE A 132 2.20 9.10 -6.99
CA ILE A 132 1.87 9.50 -5.61
C ILE A 132 2.40 8.47 -4.62
N ILE A 133 2.14 7.18 -4.85
CA ILE A 133 2.62 6.12 -3.97
C ILE A 133 4.15 6.19 -3.84
N ARG A 134 4.89 6.22 -4.95
CA ARG A 134 6.35 6.26 -4.93
C ARG A 134 6.92 7.52 -4.34
N LYS A 135 6.24 8.65 -4.55
CA LYS A 135 6.69 9.94 -4.03
C LYS A 135 6.55 10.05 -2.53
N PHE A 136 5.54 9.40 -1.96
CA PHE A 136 5.14 9.63 -0.57
C PHE A 136 5.56 8.53 0.40
N VAL A 137 5.99 7.37 -0.08
CA VAL A 137 6.57 6.31 0.76
C VAL A 137 8.06 6.15 0.48
N ASP A 138 8.77 5.56 1.44
CA ASP A 138 10.21 5.37 1.32
C ASP A 138 10.55 4.09 0.55
N GLU A 139 9.72 3.05 0.73
CA GLU A 139 9.84 1.80 0.01
C GLU A 139 8.47 1.28 -0.43
N VAL A 140 8.43 0.66 -1.60
CA VAL A 140 7.25 -0.02 -2.11
C VAL A 140 7.66 -1.33 -2.78
N THR A 141 6.96 -2.41 -2.44
CA THR A 141 7.09 -3.71 -3.11
C THR A 141 5.73 -4.27 -3.47
N TYR A 142 5.68 -5.02 -4.55
CA TYR A 142 4.47 -5.70 -5.00
C TYR A 142 4.76 -7.14 -5.37
N GLU A 143 4.04 -8.05 -4.75
CA GLU A 143 4.09 -9.48 -5.04
C GLU A 143 2.74 -9.93 -5.58
N ARG A 144 2.75 -10.57 -6.74
CA ARG A 144 1.55 -11.03 -7.44
C ARG A 144 1.45 -12.54 -7.40
N GLY A 145 0.25 -13.06 -7.15
CA GLY A 145 -0.04 -14.48 -7.27
C GLY A 145 0.62 -15.36 -6.21
N THR A 146 0.85 -14.83 -5.01
CA THR A 146 1.33 -15.62 -3.86
C THR A 146 0.23 -16.53 -3.31
N SER A 147 0.55 -17.43 -2.39
CA SER A 147 -0.44 -18.26 -1.68
C SER A 147 -1.48 -17.43 -0.92
N SER A 148 -1.10 -16.21 -0.49
CA SER A 148 -1.98 -15.24 0.19
C SER A 148 -2.71 -14.29 -0.77
N GLY A 149 -2.53 -14.43 -2.09
CA GLY A 149 -2.99 -13.53 -3.13
C GLY A 149 -1.92 -12.53 -3.56
N ASN A 150 -2.33 -11.33 -3.97
CA ASN A 150 -1.41 -10.24 -4.27
C ASN A 150 -1.14 -9.44 -2.99
N CYS A 151 0.05 -8.90 -2.86
CA CYS A 151 0.45 -8.07 -1.72
C CYS A 151 1.20 -6.83 -2.19
N LEU A 152 0.65 -5.67 -1.92
CA LEU A 152 1.33 -4.38 -2.06
C LEU A 152 1.78 -3.94 -0.67
N ARG A 153 3.09 -3.74 -0.50
CA ARG A 153 3.69 -3.32 0.76
C ARG A 153 4.30 -1.93 0.62
N LEU A 154 3.93 -1.05 1.53
CA LEU A 154 4.40 0.32 1.63
C LEU A 154 5.14 0.52 2.96
N THR A 155 6.32 1.12 2.93
CA THR A 155 7.09 1.45 4.13
C THR A 155 7.32 2.96 4.22
N LYS A 156 7.06 3.54 5.38
CA LYS A 156 7.30 4.96 5.69
C LYS A 156 8.07 5.11 6.98
N HIS A 157 9.24 5.76 6.93
CA HIS A 157 10.04 6.10 8.11
C HIS A 157 9.42 7.28 8.88
N LEU A 158 9.56 7.23 10.22
CA LEU A 158 9.08 8.26 11.14
C LEU A 158 9.79 9.61 10.96
#